data_a61344aca3e5d8020d54cc1b8f251a53
#
_entry.id   a61344aca3e5d8020d54cc1b8f251a53
#
_cell.length_a   1.000
_cell.length_b   1.000
_cell.length_c   1.000
_cell.angle_alpha   90.00
_cell.angle_beta   90.00
_cell.angle_gamma   90.00
#
_symmetry.space_group_name_H-M   'P 1'
#
loop_
_entity.id
_entity.type
_entity.pdbx_description
1 polymer ?
#
loop_
_entity_poly.entity_id
_entity_poly.type
_entity_poly.pdbx_seq_one_letter_code
_entity_poly.pdbx_strand_id
1 'polypeptide(L)'
;DNEEDDMLKHIRHPHIQLLPNTSGVRTAEEAVFAAQMAREAFGTNWLKLEIHPDPRYLLPDSTETLKATEELVKLGFVVLPYCQADPTLCKRLEEAGAATVMPLGAPIGTNKGLQTRDFLRIIIEQANVPVVVDAGIGAPSHAAEAMEMGASACLVNTAIAVAGNPVTMAEAFKQAVEAGRTAYEAGLGLQADNFVAEASSPLTAFLDE
;
A
#
# COMPACT_ATOMS: atom_id res chain seq x y z
N ASP A 1 -24.46 0.79 19.92
CA ASP A 1 -25.19 0.16 18.82
C ASP A 1 -26.15 1.20 18.25
N ASN A 2 -25.70 1.92 17.23
CA ASN A 2 -26.52 2.85 16.50
C ASN A 2 -27.11 2.07 15.33
N GLU A 3 -28.41 1.76 15.34
CA GLU A 3 -29.09 1.05 14.23
C GLU A 3 -29.04 1.81 12.90
N GLU A 4 -28.55 3.05 12.91
CA GLU A 4 -28.35 3.92 11.75
C GLU A 4 -26.97 3.82 11.10
N ASP A 5 -26.01 3.10 11.67
CA ASP A 5 -24.69 2.91 11.05
C ASP A 5 -24.75 1.82 9.97
N ASP A 6 -25.12 2.26 8.78
CA ASP A 6 -25.33 1.40 7.59
C ASP A 6 -24.01 1.02 6.89
N MET A 7 -22.87 1.55 7.32
CA MET A 7 -21.57 1.36 6.65
C MET A 7 -21.21 -0.11 6.51
N LEU A 8 -21.33 -0.91 7.59
CA LEU A 8 -21.00 -2.33 7.56
C LEU A 8 -21.86 -3.14 6.58
N LYS A 9 -23.10 -2.72 6.36
CA LYS A 9 -23.97 -3.38 5.37
C LYS A 9 -23.49 -3.17 3.96
N HIS A 10 -22.94 -1.99 3.66
CA HIS A 10 -22.43 -1.64 2.32
C HIS A 10 -21.08 -2.27 2.02
N ILE A 11 -20.22 -2.50 3.03
CA ILE A 11 -18.89 -3.10 2.82
C ILE A 11 -18.87 -4.63 2.99
N ARG A 12 -19.90 -5.25 3.54
CA ARG A 12 -20.06 -6.72 3.57
C ARG A 12 -20.52 -7.23 2.21
N HIS A 13 -19.58 -7.40 1.31
CA HIS A 13 -19.83 -7.87 -0.05
C HIS A 13 -18.90 -9.04 -0.39
N PRO A 14 -19.33 -10.05 -1.18
CA PRO A 14 -18.50 -11.22 -1.52
C PRO A 14 -17.14 -10.89 -2.17
N HIS A 15 -17.04 -9.73 -2.80
CA HIS A 15 -15.81 -9.27 -3.45
C HIS A 15 -14.96 -8.33 -2.58
N ILE A 16 -15.38 -8.07 -1.33
CA ILE A 16 -14.68 -7.19 -0.40
C ILE A 16 -14.15 -8.03 0.77
N GLN A 17 -12.82 -8.07 0.90
CA GLN A 17 -12.17 -8.61 2.09
C GLN A 17 -12.10 -7.50 3.14
N LEU A 18 -12.74 -7.71 4.30
CA LEU A 18 -12.61 -6.78 5.42
C LEU A 18 -11.18 -6.83 5.96
N LEU A 19 -10.61 -5.66 6.18
CA LEU A 19 -9.27 -5.47 6.68
C LEU A 19 -9.30 -4.48 7.86
N PRO A 20 -9.68 -4.93 9.07
CA PRO A 20 -9.59 -4.09 10.26
C PRO A 20 -8.17 -3.60 10.48
N ASN A 21 -8.01 -2.40 11.04
CA ASN A 21 -6.71 -1.87 11.37
C ASN A 21 -6.57 -1.52 12.87
N THR A 22 -5.33 -1.39 13.31
CA THR A 22 -4.97 -1.03 14.69
C THR A 22 -4.62 0.45 14.85
N SER A 23 -5.09 1.29 13.95
CA SER A 23 -4.79 2.74 13.98
C SER A 23 -5.10 3.35 15.35
N GLY A 24 -4.18 4.15 15.87
CA GLY A 24 -4.27 4.79 17.18
C GLY A 24 -3.47 4.10 18.29
N VAL A 25 -3.03 2.86 18.11
CA VAL A 25 -2.15 2.20 19.07
C VAL A 25 -0.71 2.72 18.99
N ARG A 26 0.02 2.61 20.09
CA ARG A 26 1.37 3.15 20.24
C ARG A 26 2.45 2.09 20.46
N THR A 27 2.05 0.89 20.86
CA THR A 27 2.94 -0.21 21.17
C THR A 27 2.49 -1.52 20.54
N ALA A 28 3.40 -2.48 20.45
CA ALA A 28 3.08 -3.83 19.99
C ALA A 28 2.02 -4.51 20.85
N GLU A 29 2.10 -4.35 22.16
CA GLU A 29 1.13 -4.95 23.11
C GLU A 29 -0.29 -4.42 22.86
N GLU A 30 -0.43 -3.09 22.71
CA GLU A 30 -1.71 -2.47 22.36
C GLU A 30 -2.23 -2.97 21.01
N ALA A 31 -1.35 -3.13 20.02
CA ALA A 31 -1.72 -3.63 18.70
C ALA A 31 -2.23 -5.07 18.76
N VAL A 32 -1.57 -5.95 19.50
CA VAL A 32 -2.01 -7.35 19.70
C VAL A 32 -3.38 -7.40 20.38
N PHE A 33 -3.58 -6.60 21.41
CA PHE A 33 -4.89 -6.52 22.09
C PHE A 33 -6.00 -6.03 21.13
N ALA A 34 -5.75 -4.94 20.39
CA ALA A 34 -6.71 -4.39 19.44
C ALA A 34 -7.03 -5.40 18.31
N ALA A 35 -6.03 -6.13 17.83
CA ALA A 35 -6.18 -7.16 16.81
C ALA A 35 -7.10 -8.29 17.28
N GLN A 36 -6.94 -8.78 18.51
CA GLN A 36 -7.79 -9.82 19.08
C GLN A 36 -9.25 -9.35 19.18
N MET A 37 -9.47 -8.12 19.63
CA MET A 37 -10.81 -7.54 19.65
C MET A 37 -11.43 -7.41 18.26
N ALA A 38 -10.64 -6.98 17.27
CA ALA A 38 -11.07 -6.86 15.88
C ALA A 38 -11.47 -8.23 15.29
N ARG A 39 -10.69 -9.28 15.58
CA ARG A 39 -11.00 -10.65 15.15
C ARG A 39 -12.35 -11.11 15.65
N GLU A 40 -12.65 -10.88 16.93
CA GLU A 40 -13.94 -11.24 17.53
C GLU A 40 -15.09 -10.41 16.92
N ALA A 41 -14.87 -9.11 16.72
CA ALA A 41 -15.90 -8.20 16.22
C ALA A 41 -16.25 -8.42 14.73
N PHE A 42 -15.24 -8.71 13.89
CA PHE A 42 -15.40 -8.79 12.43
C PHE A 42 -15.36 -10.21 11.87
N GLY A 43 -14.98 -11.22 12.68
CA GLY A 43 -14.90 -12.60 12.24
C GLY A 43 -13.84 -12.84 11.17
N THR A 44 -12.71 -12.10 11.21
CA THR A 44 -11.62 -12.23 10.26
C THR A 44 -10.28 -12.22 10.95
N ASN A 45 -9.32 -13.00 10.40
CA ASN A 45 -7.91 -12.98 10.81
C ASN A 45 -7.07 -11.96 10.03
N TRP A 46 -7.64 -11.31 9.03
CA TRP A 46 -6.95 -10.27 8.27
C TRP A 46 -6.82 -9.01 9.10
N LEU A 47 -5.63 -8.44 9.11
CA LEU A 47 -5.35 -7.27 9.93
C LEU A 47 -4.35 -6.35 9.25
N LYS A 48 -4.72 -5.08 9.11
CA LYS A 48 -3.77 -4.01 8.80
C LYS A 48 -3.15 -3.54 10.11
N LEU A 49 -1.87 -3.83 10.28
CA LEU A 49 -1.12 -3.43 11.47
C LEU A 49 -0.59 -2.01 11.30
N GLU A 50 -1.05 -1.11 12.16
CA GLU A 50 -0.57 0.26 12.26
C GLU A 50 -0.17 0.56 13.69
N ILE A 51 1.08 0.97 13.91
CA ILE A 51 1.59 1.47 15.19
C ILE A 51 2.29 2.80 14.93
N HIS A 52 1.66 3.89 15.34
CA HIS A 52 2.21 5.23 15.19
C HIS A 52 2.07 5.99 16.52
N PRO A 53 3.15 6.05 17.31
CA PRO A 53 3.12 6.61 18.66
C PRO A 53 2.89 8.11 18.68
N ASP A 54 3.21 8.81 17.58
CA ASP A 54 2.95 10.24 17.44
C ASP A 54 1.69 10.49 16.60
N PRO A 55 0.56 10.88 17.22
CA PRO A 55 -0.68 11.12 16.52
C PRO A 55 -0.64 12.34 15.59
N ARG A 56 0.40 13.16 15.68
CA ARG A 56 0.55 14.36 14.85
C ARG A 56 1.03 14.04 13.44
N TYR A 57 1.97 13.10 13.30
CA TYR A 57 2.60 12.80 12.03
C TYR A 57 2.18 11.43 11.48
N LEU A 58 1.65 10.55 12.32
CA LEU A 58 1.18 9.21 11.96
C LEU A 58 2.26 8.38 11.24
N LEU A 59 3.52 8.58 11.64
CA LEU A 59 4.63 7.79 11.12
C LEU A 59 4.73 6.47 11.89
N PRO A 60 4.98 5.35 11.18
CA PRO A 60 5.01 4.04 11.80
C PRO A 60 6.29 3.86 12.63
N ASP A 61 6.13 3.23 13.81
CA ASP A 61 7.25 2.77 14.62
C ASP A 61 7.77 1.43 14.09
N SER A 62 8.99 1.43 13.57
CA SER A 62 9.58 0.24 12.93
C SER A 62 9.85 -0.90 13.92
N THR A 63 10.25 -0.59 15.14
CA THR A 63 10.57 -1.60 16.17
C THR A 63 9.31 -2.25 16.69
N GLU A 64 8.33 -1.47 17.07
CA GLU A 64 7.06 -1.99 17.58
C GLU A 64 6.27 -2.72 16.48
N THR A 65 6.33 -2.26 15.23
CA THR A 65 5.70 -2.93 14.09
C THR A 65 6.28 -4.31 13.84
N LEU A 66 7.61 -4.46 13.86
CA LEU A 66 8.27 -5.76 13.70
C LEU A 66 7.91 -6.71 14.84
N LYS A 67 8.00 -6.25 16.08
CA LYS A 67 7.64 -7.01 17.27
C LYS A 67 6.18 -7.48 17.25
N ALA A 68 5.25 -6.59 16.91
CA ALA A 68 3.83 -6.94 16.80
C ALA A 68 3.58 -7.94 15.66
N THR A 69 4.27 -7.80 14.52
CA THR A 69 4.14 -8.73 13.40
C THR A 69 4.52 -10.14 13.82
N GLU A 70 5.67 -10.33 14.49
CA GLU A 70 6.11 -11.63 14.97
C GLU A 70 5.09 -12.30 15.92
N GLU A 71 4.48 -11.51 16.79
CA GLU A 71 3.51 -11.99 17.77
C GLU A 71 2.15 -12.31 17.11
N LEU A 72 1.65 -11.43 16.27
CA LEU A 72 0.39 -11.60 15.57
C LEU A 72 0.40 -12.78 14.59
N VAL A 73 1.51 -13.00 13.90
CA VAL A 73 1.68 -14.18 13.01
C VAL A 73 1.59 -15.49 13.83
N LYS A 74 2.23 -15.55 15.00
CA LYS A 74 2.10 -16.71 15.90
C LYS A 74 0.68 -16.95 16.39
N LEU A 75 -0.10 -15.88 16.51
CA LEU A 75 -1.53 -15.93 16.89
C LEU A 75 -2.47 -16.25 15.73
N GLY A 76 -1.93 -16.51 14.52
CA GLY A 76 -2.69 -16.91 13.34
C GLY A 76 -3.32 -15.77 12.56
N PHE A 77 -2.86 -14.54 12.75
CA PHE A 77 -3.32 -13.42 11.93
C PHE A 77 -2.63 -13.39 10.55
N VAL A 78 -3.36 -12.93 9.56
CA VAL A 78 -2.84 -12.52 8.25
C VAL A 78 -2.46 -11.05 8.37
N VAL A 79 -1.17 -10.78 8.60
CA VAL A 79 -0.68 -9.45 8.99
C VAL A 79 -0.22 -8.66 7.78
N LEU A 80 -0.79 -7.47 7.61
CA LEU A 80 -0.43 -6.49 6.59
C LEU A 80 0.14 -5.23 7.29
N PRO A 81 1.46 -5.15 7.53
CA PRO A 81 2.05 -4.09 8.32
C PRO A 81 2.31 -2.82 7.51
N TYR A 82 1.75 -1.70 7.95
CA TYR A 82 2.13 -0.36 7.53
C TYR A 82 3.50 -0.01 8.10
N CYS A 83 4.43 0.39 7.25
CA CYS A 83 5.82 0.58 7.64
C CYS A 83 6.50 1.74 6.90
N GLN A 84 7.67 2.13 7.39
CA GLN A 84 8.59 3.01 6.66
C GLN A 84 8.99 2.32 5.34
N ALA A 85 9.30 3.14 4.33
CA ALA A 85 9.84 2.63 3.06
C ALA A 85 11.34 2.31 3.22
N ASP A 86 11.62 1.37 4.10
CA ASP A 86 12.94 0.85 4.39
C ASP A 86 13.04 -0.58 3.86
N PRO A 87 13.88 -0.84 2.83
CA PRO A 87 14.04 -2.17 2.24
C PRO A 87 14.47 -3.24 3.26
N THR A 88 15.33 -2.86 4.22
CA THR A 88 15.79 -3.79 5.25
C THR A 88 14.67 -4.15 6.23
N LEU A 89 13.87 -3.17 6.64
CA LEU A 89 12.70 -3.42 7.49
C LEU A 89 11.68 -4.28 6.77
N CYS A 90 11.36 -3.98 5.51
CA CYS A 90 10.41 -4.78 4.72
C CYS A 90 10.86 -6.24 4.60
N LYS A 91 12.15 -6.49 4.43
CA LYS A 91 12.69 -7.85 4.43
C LYS A 91 12.51 -8.56 5.77
N ARG A 92 12.78 -7.89 6.87
CA ARG A 92 12.57 -8.43 8.23
C ARG A 92 11.09 -8.73 8.51
N LEU A 93 10.17 -7.87 8.05
CA LEU A 93 8.73 -8.10 8.18
C LEU A 93 8.29 -9.34 7.39
N GLU A 94 8.80 -9.51 6.17
CA GLU A 94 8.57 -10.71 5.37
C GLU A 94 9.09 -11.98 6.10
N GLU A 95 10.31 -11.93 6.62
CA GLU A 95 10.93 -13.03 7.38
C GLU A 95 10.17 -13.35 8.68
N ALA A 96 9.54 -12.35 9.30
CA ALA A 96 8.66 -12.51 10.45
C ALA A 96 7.31 -13.16 10.10
N GLY A 97 7.00 -13.34 8.81
CA GLY A 97 5.79 -13.99 8.32
C GLY A 97 4.66 -13.03 7.95
N ALA A 98 4.95 -11.74 7.72
CA ALA A 98 3.96 -10.81 7.19
C ALA A 98 3.41 -11.32 5.86
N ALA A 99 2.09 -11.18 5.65
CA ALA A 99 1.44 -11.61 4.41
C ALA A 99 1.71 -10.65 3.25
N THR A 100 1.99 -9.39 3.55
CA THR A 100 2.40 -8.33 2.63
C THR A 100 3.40 -7.43 3.33
N VAL A 101 3.99 -6.48 2.60
CA VAL A 101 4.59 -5.28 3.19
C VAL A 101 3.88 -4.05 2.64
N MET A 102 3.65 -3.05 3.51
CA MET A 102 2.89 -1.85 3.16
C MET A 102 3.72 -0.59 3.41
N PRO A 103 4.79 -0.37 2.61
CA PRO A 103 5.65 0.81 2.76
C PRO A 103 4.92 2.09 2.36
N LEU A 104 5.18 3.17 3.09
CA LEU A 104 4.59 4.48 2.79
C LEU A 104 5.19 5.12 1.53
N GLY A 105 4.34 5.77 0.72
CA GLY A 105 4.77 6.65 -0.36
C GLY A 105 5.18 8.04 0.16
N ALA A 106 4.37 8.58 1.06
CA ALA A 106 4.61 9.82 1.81
C ALA A 106 3.82 9.73 3.13
N PRO A 107 4.03 10.63 4.12
CA PRO A 107 3.26 10.59 5.36
C PRO A 107 1.75 10.64 5.13
N ILE A 108 1.00 9.94 5.98
CA ILE A 108 -0.47 9.86 5.92
C ILE A 108 -1.09 11.25 5.80
N GLY A 109 -2.05 11.40 4.89
CA GLY A 109 -2.84 12.62 4.71
C GLY A 109 -2.13 13.76 3.98
N THR A 110 -0.89 13.58 3.52
CA THR A 110 -0.12 14.65 2.87
C THR A 110 -0.39 14.80 1.38
N ASN A 111 -0.97 13.80 0.72
CA ASN A 111 -1.23 13.77 -0.74
C ASN A 111 0.00 14.07 -1.60
N LYS A 112 1.22 13.82 -1.09
CA LYS A 112 2.48 14.17 -1.76
C LYS A 112 2.96 13.14 -2.79
N GLY A 113 2.28 12.01 -2.90
CA GLY A 113 2.61 10.94 -3.82
C GLY A 113 3.82 10.10 -3.40
N LEU A 114 4.55 9.58 -4.36
CA LEU A 114 5.63 8.62 -4.14
C LEU A 114 6.97 9.32 -3.83
N GLN A 115 7.07 9.97 -2.68
CA GLN A 115 8.30 10.63 -2.23
C GLN A 115 9.42 9.63 -1.92
N THR A 116 9.07 8.38 -1.68
CA THR A 116 9.99 7.27 -1.37
C THR A 116 10.24 6.37 -2.58
N ARG A 117 10.01 6.86 -3.79
CA ARG A 117 10.05 6.12 -5.06
C ARG A 117 11.22 5.15 -5.18
N ASP A 118 12.45 5.61 -4.93
CA ASP A 118 13.65 4.81 -5.12
C ASP A 118 13.71 3.64 -4.12
N PHE A 119 13.29 3.87 -2.89
CA PHE A 119 13.17 2.81 -1.89
C PHE A 119 12.07 1.82 -2.23
N LEU A 120 10.92 2.31 -2.74
CA LEU A 120 9.83 1.44 -3.19
C LEU A 120 10.26 0.51 -4.32
N ARG A 121 11.07 0.98 -5.26
CA ARG A 121 11.64 0.13 -6.33
C ARG A 121 12.46 -1.01 -5.75
N ILE A 122 13.36 -0.72 -4.81
CA ILE A 122 14.17 -1.75 -4.15
C ILE A 122 13.29 -2.75 -3.41
N ILE A 123 12.28 -2.26 -2.68
CA ILE A 123 11.34 -3.12 -1.93
C ILE A 123 10.58 -4.04 -2.88
N ILE A 124 10.04 -3.51 -3.98
CA ILE A 124 9.28 -4.29 -4.97
C ILE A 124 10.17 -5.36 -5.62
N GLU A 125 11.40 -5.01 -5.96
CA GLU A 125 12.36 -5.93 -6.59
C GLU A 125 12.75 -7.09 -5.68
N GLN A 126 12.91 -6.83 -4.37
CA GLN A 126 13.38 -7.81 -3.40
C GLN A 126 12.27 -8.65 -2.77
N ALA A 127 11.03 -8.17 -2.76
CA ALA A 127 9.94 -8.80 -2.03
C ALA A 127 9.53 -10.14 -2.65
N ASN A 128 9.28 -11.14 -1.79
CA ASN A 128 8.64 -12.40 -2.15
C ASN A 128 7.17 -12.44 -1.69
N VAL A 129 6.71 -11.37 -1.07
CA VAL A 129 5.30 -11.13 -0.70
C VAL A 129 4.76 -9.93 -1.46
N PRO A 130 3.44 -9.80 -1.62
CA PRO A 130 2.86 -8.62 -2.24
C PRO A 130 3.31 -7.32 -1.56
N VAL A 131 3.61 -6.30 -2.37
CA VAL A 131 3.93 -4.95 -1.89
C VAL A 131 2.73 -4.06 -2.14
N VAL A 132 2.20 -3.48 -1.09
CA VAL A 132 1.09 -2.52 -1.14
C VAL A 132 1.64 -1.13 -0.83
N VAL A 133 1.59 -0.21 -1.79
CA VAL A 133 1.99 1.17 -1.50
C VAL A 133 0.89 1.86 -0.71
N ASP A 134 1.24 2.27 0.51
CA ASP A 134 0.33 2.87 1.48
C ASP A 134 0.73 4.31 1.78
N ALA A 135 -0.23 5.14 2.12
CA ALA A 135 -0.03 6.53 2.57
C ALA A 135 0.60 7.49 1.53
N GLY A 136 0.14 8.71 1.57
CA GLY A 136 0.63 9.80 0.74
C GLY A 136 0.12 9.81 -0.69
N ILE A 137 -0.62 8.80 -1.13
CA ILE A 137 -1.24 8.76 -2.45
C ILE A 137 -2.33 9.83 -2.50
N GLY A 138 -2.14 10.85 -3.34
CA GLY A 138 -3.00 12.03 -3.39
C GLY A 138 -3.69 12.25 -4.74
N ALA A 139 -3.31 11.49 -5.77
CA ALA A 139 -3.91 11.59 -7.10
C ALA A 139 -3.93 10.21 -7.79
N PRO A 140 -4.85 9.97 -8.74
CA PRO A 140 -4.87 8.75 -9.53
C PRO A 140 -3.54 8.44 -10.23
N SER A 141 -2.82 9.47 -10.71
CA SER A 141 -1.50 9.33 -11.32
C SER A 141 -0.44 8.71 -10.38
N HIS A 142 -0.52 8.99 -9.07
CA HIS A 142 0.38 8.38 -8.09
C HIS A 142 0.12 6.86 -7.95
N ALA A 143 -1.16 6.47 -8.00
CA ALA A 143 -1.53 5.05 -7.95
C ALA A 143 -1.12 4.32 -9.24
N ALA A 144 -1.35 4.94 -10.42
CA ALA A 144 -0.88 4.39 -11.69
C ALA A 144 0.63 4.16 -11.68
N GLU A 145 1.41 5.15 -11.24
CA GLU A 145 2.85 5.07 -11.11
C GLU A 145 3.30 3.93 -10.19
N ALA A 146 2.68 3.79 -9.02
CA ALA A 146 3.00 2.68 -8.10
C ALA A 146 2.77 1.31 -8.75
N MET A 147 1.67 1.16 -9.49
CA MET A 147 1.34 -0.08 -10.19
C MET A 147 2.29 -0.33 -11.38
N GLU A 148 2.68 0.70 -12.12
CA GLU A 148 3.67 0.64 -13.20
C GLU A 148 5.06 0.20 -12.68
N MET A 149 5.39 0.55 -11.44
CA MET A 149 6.63 0.10 -10.77
C MET A 149 6.58 -1.38 -10.38
N GLY A 150 5.42 -2.03 -10.42
CA GLY A 150 5.23 -3.42 -10.04
C GLY A 150 4.64 -3.64 -8.64
N ALA A 151 4.13 -2.60 -7.99
CA ALA A 151 3.37 -2.79 -6.76
C ALA A 151 2.17 -3.71 -7.00
N SER A 152 1.82 -4.52 -6.01
CA SER A 152 0.69 -5.45 -6.09
C SER A 152 -0.65 -4.76 -5.87
N ALA A 153 -0.66 -3.68 -5.09
CA ALA A 153 -1.85 -2.87 -4.81
C ALA A 153 -1.46 -1.48 -4.28
N CYS A 154 -2.45 -0.60 -4.20
CA CYS A 154 -2.36 0.68 -3.51
C CYS A 154 -3.44 0.77 -2.45
N LEU A 155 -3.13 1.38 -1.32
CA LEU A 155 -4.11 1.78 -0.32
C LEU A 155 -4.35 3.29 -0.43
N VAL A 156 -5.59 3.69 -0.68
CA VAL A 156 -5.99 5.08 -0.88
C VAL A 156 -7.13 5.42 0.07
N ASN A 157 -7.00 6.50 0.81
CA ASN A 157 -8.03 6.98 1.73
C ASN A 157 -8.26 8.48 1.58
N THR A 158 -7.35 9.30 2.11
CA THR A 158 -7.52 10.76 2.21
C THR A 158 -7.86 11.41 0.87
N ALA A 159 -7.19 11.05 -0.21
CA ALA A 159 -7.41 11.61 -1.53
C ALA A 159 -8.86 11.43 -2.05
N ILE A 160 -9.50 10.33 -1.66
CA ILE A 160 -10.92 10.08 -1.98
C ILE A 160 -11.80 10.85 -1.02
N ALA A 161 -11.53 10.75 0.29
CA ALA A 161 -12.38 11.34 1.32
C ALA A 161 -12.51 12.87 1.24
N VAL A 162 -11.43 13.57 0.86
CA VAL A 162 -11.40 15.04 0.75
C VAL A 162 -11.71 15.57 -0.66
N ALA A 163 -11.96 14.68 -1.63
CA ALA A 163 -12.29 15.09 -2.98
C ALA A 163 -13.62 15.84 -3.06
N GLY A 164 -13.73 16.76 -4.00
CA GLY A 164 -15.00 17.45 -4.27
C GLY A 164 -16.15 16.51 -4.67
N ASN A 165 -15.83 15.38 -5.28
CA ASN A 165 -16.74 14.26 -5.53
C ASN A 165 -16.02 12.94 -5.22
N PRO A 166 -16.18 12.38 -4.01
CA PRO A 166 -15.50 11.16 -3.59
C PRO A 166 -15.82 9.93 -4.45
N VAL A 167 -17.05 9.80 -4.92
CA VAL A 167 -17.47 8.65 -5.76
C VAL A 167 -16.71 8.65 -7.08
N THR A 168 -16.74 9.78 -7.79
CA THR A 168 -16.01 9.91 -9.07
C THR A 168 -14.51 9.79 -8.88
N MET A 169 -13.96 10.28 -7.75
CA MET A 169 -12.54 10.13 -7.44
C MET A 169 -12.17 8.67 -7.19
N ALA A 170 -13.01 7.91 -6.51
CA ALA A 170 -12.80 6.47 -6.31
C ALA A 170 -12.79 5.71 -7.64
N GLU A 171 -13.69 6.04 -8.57
CA GLU A 171 -13.70 5.49 -9.92
C GLU A 171 -12.41 5.82 -10.70
N ALA A 172 -11.94 7.06 -10.59
CA ALA A 172 -10.68 7.50 -11.22
C ALA A 172 -9.48 6.72 -10.66
N PHE A 173 -9.42 6.48 -9.36
CA PHE A 173 -8.39 5.64 -8.75
C PHE A 173 -8.46 4.18 -9.22
N LYS A 174 -9.65 3.60 -9.32
CA LYS A 174 -9.83 2.26 -9.88
C LYS A 174 -9.23 2.17 -11.29
N GLN A 175 -9.59 3.09 -12.17
CA GLN A 175 -9.08 3.13 -13.55
C GLN A 175 -7.55 3.29 -13.59
N ALA A 176 -6.99 4.13 -12.74
CA ALA A 176 -5.55 4.35 -12.65
C ALA A 176 -4.78 3.09 -12.21
N VAL A 177 -5.29 2.38 -11.21
CA VAL A 177 -4.71 1.11 -10.74
C VAL A 177 -4.75 0.05 -11.84
N GLU A 178 -5.90 -0.09 -12.52
CA GLU A 178 -6.07 -1.04 -13.63
C GLU A 178 -5.13 -0.70 -14.80
N ALA A 179 -5.03 0.58 -15.17
CA ALA A 179 -4.15 1.03 -16.24
C ALA A 179 -2.67 0.79 -15.91
N GLY A 180 -2.23 1.16 -14.70
CA GLY A 180 -0.86 0.94 -14.25
C GLY A 180 -0.48 -0.53 -14.20
N ARG A 181 -1.39 -1.39 -13.71
CA ARG A 181 -1.18 -2.84 -13.72
C ARG A 181 -1.07 -3.41 -15.13
N THR A 182 -1.94 -3.00 -16.02
CA THR A 182 -1.91 -3.42 -17.43
C THR A 182 -0.60 -2.98 -18.11
N ALA A 183 -0.14 -1.76 -17.85
CA ALA A 183 1.12 -1.25 -18.39
C ALA A 183 2.32 -2.05 -17.88
N TYR A 184 2.36 -2.35 -16.57
CA TYR A 184 3.40 -3.18 -15.98
C TYR A 184 3.46 -4.58 -16.61
N GLU A 185 2.33 -5.23 -16.78
CA GLU A 185 2.24 -6.57 -17.38
C GLU A 185 2.58 -6.58 -18.87
N ALA A 186 2.26 -5.50 -19.58
CA ALA A 186 2.64 -5.34 -21.00
C ALA A 186 4.14 -5.08 -21.19
N GLY A 187 4.83 -4.61 -20.17
CA GLY A 187 6.22 -4.21 -20.22
C GLY A 187 6.39 -2.77 -20.72
N LEU A 188 6.82 -1.90 -19.81
CA LEU A 188 7.10 -0.51 -20.14
C LEU A 188 8.38 -0.40 -20.98
N GLY A 189 8.42 0.52 -21.94
CA GLY A 189 9.63 0.88 -22.67
C GLY A 189 10.73 1.38 -21.75
N LEU A 190 11.96 1.08 -22.06
CA LEU A 190 13.12 1.56 -21.31
C LEU A 190 13.25 3.07 -21.41
N GLN A 191 13.57 3.71 -20.30
CA GLN A 191 13.98 5.11 -20.30
C GLN A 191 15.47 5.20 -20.71
N ALA A 192 15.76 5.97 -21.73
CA ALA A 192 17.14 6.17 -22.17
C ALA A 192 17.81 7.26 -21.31
N ASP A 193 18.78 6.87 -20.48
CA ASP A 193 19.54 7.81 -19.63
C ASP A 193 20.45 8.75 -20.41
N ASN A 194 20.80 8.38 -21.66
CA ASN A 194 21.74 9.11 -22.52
C ASN A 194 21.06 10.00 -23.57
N PHE A 195 19.75 10.20 -23.49
CA PHE A 195 18.96 10.97 -24.47
C PHE A 195 19.05 10.48 -25.94
N VAL A 196 19.55 9.28 -26.16
CA VAL A 196 19.56 8.65 -27.52
C VAL A 196 18.17 8.06 -27.74
N ALA A 197 17.53 8.53 -28.81
CA ALA A 197 16.19 8.06 -29.16
C ALA A 197 16.28 6.67 -29.82
N GLU A 198 15.51 5.71 -29.27
CA GLU A 198 15.20 4.47 -29.98
C GLU A 198 13.99 4.71 -30.88
N ALA A 199 14.21 4.71 -32.19
CA ALA A 199 13.12 4.90 -33.13
C ALA A 199 12.30 3.64 -33.30
N SER A 200 10.98 3.78 -33.13
CA SER A 200 10.02 2.69 -33.36
C SER A 200 9.72 2.43 -34.85
N SER A 201 10.19 3.32 -35.74
CA SER A 201 9.93 3.26 -37.17
C SER A 201 11.07 2.60 -37.93
N PRO A 202 10.80 1.56 -38.75
CA PRO A 202 11.83 0.96 -39.61
C PRO A 202 12.36 1.93 -40.68
N LEU A 203 11.69 3.06 -40.93
CA LEU A 203 12.11 4.08 -41.87
C LEU A 203 13.39 4.85 -41.46
N THR A 204 13.79 4.71 -40.18
CA THR A 204 15.03 5.34 -39.69
C THR A 204 16.22 4.37 -39.63
N ALA A 205 16.02 3.09 -39.85
CA ALA A 205 17.10 2.08 -39.84
C ALA A 205 18.21 2.33 -40.87
N PHE A 206 17.94 3.07 -41.95
CA PHE A 206 18.92 3.42 -42.97
C PHE A 206 19.81 4.63 -42.60
N LEU A 207 19.53 5.26 -41.45
CA LEU A 207 20.35 6.39 -40.95
C LEU A 207 21.54 5.89 -40.10
N ASP A 208 21.57 4.59 -39.79
CA ASP A 208 22.63 3.95 -38.99
C ASP A 208 23.74 3.32 -39.86
N GLU A 209 23.74 3.57 -41.17
CA GLU A 209 24.83 3.28 -42.13
C GLU A 209 25.66 4.57 -42.38
#